data_c86a3fb538a751088f6ca30076f76338
#
_entry.id   c86a3fb538a751088f6ca30076f76338
#
_cell.length_a   1.000
_cell.length_b   1.000
_cell.length_c   1.000
_cell.angle_alpha   90.00
_cell.angle_beta   90.00
_cell.angle_gamma   90.00
#
_symmetry.space_group_name_H-M   'P 1'
#
loop_
_entity.id
_entity.type
_entity.pdbx_description
1 polymer ?
#
loop_
_entity_poly.entity_id
_entity_poly.type
_entity_poly.pdbx_seq_one_letter_code
_entity_poly.pdbx_strand_id
1 'polypeptide(L)'
;MTSTDAGSMRVAVAPDSFKGSLTATEVAAALAAGWSTVRPNDELVLLPQADGGEGTVDAVASCHGTGVWREVPGVRGPDGRPTTGRWLLLRDGTAVIELAQMSGLPLMDSPDPGGASTTGLGQVIAAALADGAKALLVGLGGSASTDGGAGALRALGAKLLDRDGREIPDGGDGLAALDSIDVGSLIEPPPGGVELLTDTTAVLCGPHGAAHVFGPQKGADPAERDRLDRALATFAACLGARLPCSPDEPGAGAAGGTGFGLSAWGGRLVPGAARIAELTGLSAEFGRADVVVTGEGQFDATSLSGKLVGSVLERCAGTATRSVVVAGRLAAAPPGIGISLSDLAGSSESALAEPAMWCRVAGAVAAARLTSTL
;
A
#
# COMPACT_ATOMS: atom_id res chain seq x y z
N MET A 1 -50.31 1.21 -5.18
CA MET A 1 -48.93 1.69 -5.17
C MET A 1 -48.13 0.67 -5.93
N THR A 2 -47.88 0.93 -7.19
CA THR A 2 -47.11 0.04 -8.08
C THR A 2 -45.65 0.12 -7.69
N SER A 3 -45.11 -0.94 -7.06
CA SER A 3 -43.70 -1.18 -6.98
C SER A 3 -43.17 -1.24 -8.41
N THR A 4 -42.50 -0.20 -8.89
CA THR A 4 -41.66 -0.29 -10.06
C THR A 4 -40.54 -1.27 -9.68
N ASP A 5 -40.59 -2.44 -10.28
CA ASP A 5 -39.57 -3.48 -10.19
C ASP A 5 -38.28 -2.90 -10.84
N ALA A 6 -37.57 -2.10 -10.08
CA ALA A 6 -36.23 -1.62 -10.49
C ALA A 6 -35.38 -2.86 -10.57
N GLY A 7 -35.00 -3.28 -11.78
CA GLY A 7 -34.24 -4.50 -12.04
C GLY A 7 -33.05 -4.65 -11.10
N SER A 8 -32.65 -5.89 -10.80
CA SER A 8 -31.48 -6.21 -10.01
C SER A 8 -30.21 -5.60 -10.67
N MET A 9 -29.35 -4.96 -9.90
CA MET A 9 -28.08 -4.40 -10.35
C MET A 9 -26.92 -5.26 -9.84
N ARG A 10 -25.84 -5.28 -10.60
CA ARG A 10 -24.54 -5.79 -10.16
C ARG A 10 -23.69 -4.63 -9.63
N VAL A 11 -23.32 -4.69 -8.37
CA VAL A 11 -22.62 -3.61 -7.66
C VAL A 11 -21.29 -4.10 -7.14
N ALA A 12 -20.20 -3.54 -7.62
CA ALA A 12 -18.87 -3.77 -7.09
C ALA A 12 -18.58 -2.77 -5.94
N VAL A 13 -18.29 -3.28 -4.74
CA VAL A 13 -18.00 -2.48 -3.55
C VAL A 13 -16.49 -2.54 -3.32
N ALA A 14 -15.79 -1.50 -3.75
CA ALA A 14 -14.33 -1.44 -3.88
C ALA A 14 -13.70 -0.22 -3.15
N PRO A 15 -13.88 -0.07 -1.84
CA PRO A 15 -13.28 1.01 -1.07
C PRO A 15 -11.82 0.74 -0.75
N ASP A 16 -11.06 1.82 -0.49
CA ASP A 16 -9.83 1.80 0.31
C ASP A 16 -10.16 1.73 1.81
N SER A 17 -9.13 1.57 2.63
CA SER A 17 -9.20 1.72 4.08
C SER A 17 -9.54 3.16 4.47
N PHE A 18 -10.30 3.33 5.54
CA PHE A 18 -10.48 4.63 6.18
C PHE A 18 -9.43 4.74 7.29
N LYS A 19 -8.23 5.19 6.89
CA LYS A 19 -7.02 5.19 7.71
C LYS A 19 -7.29 5.66 9.13
N GLY A 20 -6.84 4.85 10.10
CA GLY A 20 -7.04 5.11 11.53
C GLY A 20 -8.44 4.77 12.07
N SER A 21 -9.37 4.22 11.25
CA SER A 21 -10.72 3.85 11.72
C SER A 21 -11.20 2.48 11.25
N LEU A 22 -11.22 2.19 9.95
CA LEU A 22 -11.69 0.92 9.39
C LEU A 22 -10.77 0.40 8.29
N THR A 23 -10.58 -0.91 8.25
CA THR A 23 -9.95 -1.60 7.12
C THR A 23 -10.84 -1.53 5.87
N ALA A 24 -10.26 -1.67 4.68
CA ALA A 24 -11.01 -1.71 3.43
C ALA A 24 -12.10 -2.81 3.43
N THR A 25 -11.79 -3.96 4.05
CA THR A 25 -12.74 -5.09 4.20
C THR A 25 -13.93 -4.72 5.09
N GLU A 26 -13.70 -4.05 6.23
CA GLU A 26 -14.78 -3.58 7.11
C GLU A 26 -15.63 -2.52 6.45
N VAL A 27 -15.01 -1.57 5.73
CA VAL A 27 -15.73 -0.55 4.95
C VAL A 27 -16.62 -1.22 3.90
N ALA A 28 -16.08 -2.15 3.10
CA ALA A 28 -16.83 -2.85 2.07
C ALA A 28 -18.03 -3.62 2.66
N ALA A 29 -17.81 -4.35 3.76
CA ALA A 29 -18.87 -5.09 4.43
C ALA A 29 -19.98 -4.18 4.99
N ALA A 30 -19.60 -3.05 5.61
CA ALA A 30 -20.55 -2.10 6.16
C ALA A 30 -21.39 -1.41 5.07
N LEU A 31 -20.77 -0.97 3.97
CA LEU A 31 -21.45 -0.40 2.81
C LEU A 31 -22.42 -1.39 2.18
N ALA A 32 -22.00 -2.64 1.97
CA ALA A 32 -22.84 -3.70 1.41
C ALA A 32 -24.04 -4.01 2.31
N ALA A 33 -23.83 -4.10 3.62
CA ALA A 33 -24.91 -4.34 4.58
C ALA A 33 -25.95 -3.21 4.55
N GLY A 34 -25.53 -1.95 4.42
CA GLY A 34 -26.44 -0.83 4.26
C GLY A 34 -27.19 -0.84 2.94
N TRP A 35 -26.47 -1.09 1.84
CA TRP A 35 -27.07 -1.21 0.50
C TRP A 35 -28.21 -2.23 0.45
N SER A 36 -27.95 -3.43 0.99
CA SER A 36 -28.93 -4.53 1.01
C SER A 36 -30.22 -4.23 1.78
N THR A 37 -30.21 -3.24 2.69
CA THR A 37 -31.44 -2.83 3.39
C THR A 37 -32.44 -2.11 2.47
N VAL A 38 -31.95 -1.49 1.39
CA VAL A 38 -32.75 -0.71 0.43
C VAL A 38 -32.97 -1.51 -0.86
N ARG A 39 -31.94 -2.21 -1.32
CA ARG A 39 -31.97 -3.00 -2.56
C ARG A 39 -31.50 -4.44 -2.30
N PRO A 40 -32.34 -5.28 -1.68
CA PRO A 40 -31.94 -6.62 -1.23
C PRO A 40 -31.71 -7.62 -2.39
N ASN A 41 -32.20 -7.31 -3.60
CA ASN A 41 -32.09 -8.19 -4.77
C ASN A 41 -30.86 -7.89 -5.63
N ASP A 42 -30.06 -6.83 -5.32
CA ASP A 42 -28.85 -6.51 -6.06
C ASP A 42 -27.74 -7.52 -5.75
N GLU A 43 -26.94 -7.83 -6.75
CA GLU A 43 -25.74 -8.65 -6.60
C GLU A 43 -24.58 -7.79 -6.11
N LEU A 44 -24.13 -8.00 -4.89
CA LEU A 44 -23.01 -7.25 -4.29
C LEU A 44 -21.73 -8.06 -4.37
N VAL A 45 -20.71 -7.51 -5.05
CA VAL A 45 -19.37 -8.08 -5.15
C VAL A 45 -18.42 -7.23 -4.32
N LEU A 46 -17.94 -7.77 -3.20
CA LEU A 46 -17.06 -7.06 -2.27
C LEU A 46 -15.61 -7.24 -2.71
N LEU A 47 -14.97 -6.15 -3.06
CA LEU A 47 -13.62 -6.10 -3.64
C LEU A 47 -12.80 -5.00 -2.93
N PRO A 48 -12.52 -5.12 -1.62
CA PRO A 48 -11.73 -4.13 -0.91
C PRO A 48 -10.39 -3.92 -1.61
N GLN A 49 -9.92 -2.68 -1.63
CA GLN A 49 -8.75 -2.25 -2.39
C GLN A 49 -7.64 -1.74 -1.47
N ALA A 50 -6.44 -1.62 -2.04
CA ALA A 50 -5.28 -0.96 -1.45
C ALA A 50 -4.37 -0.43 -2.57
N ASP A 51 -3.43 0.45 -2.23
CA ASP A 51 -2.49 1.08 -3.15
C ASP A 51 -1.06 0.50 -3.08
N GLY A 52 -0.87 -0.64 -2.41
CA GLY A 52 0.44 -1.20 -2.10
C GLY A 52 0.98 -0.74 -0.73
N GLY A 53 0.18 -0.02 0.04
CA GLY A 53 0.46 0.35 1.41
C GLY A 53 -0.20 -0.55 2.44
N GLU A 54 -0.49 0.03 3.61
CA GLU A 54 -1.16 -0.65 4.72
C GLU A 54 -2.52 -1.21 4.30
N GLY A 55 -2.77 -2.50 4.65
CA GLY A 55 -4.00 -3.22 4.32
C GLY A 55 -3.97 -3.97 2.98
N THR A 56 -2.86 -3.90 2.24
CA THR A 56 -2.70 -4.60 0.95
C THR A 56 -2.89 -6.11 1.09
N VAL A 57 -2.25 -6.74 2.08
CA VAL A 57 -2.36 -8.19 2.28
C VAL A 57 -3.77 -8.60 2.67
N ASP A 58 -4.44 -7.82 3.54
CA ASP A 58 -5.81 -8.09 3.96
C ASP A 58 -6.81 -7.93 2.81
N ALA A 59 -6.64 -6.93 1.95
CA ALA A 59 -7.46 -6.74 0.75
C ALA A 59 -7.34 -7.94 -0.20
N VAL A 60 -6.12 -8.38 -0.50
CA VAL A 60 -5.87 -9.56 -1.33
C VAL A 60 -6.44 -10.83 -0.67
N ALA A 61 -6.21 -11.02 0.63
CA ALA A 61 -6.70 -12.20 1.37
C ALA A 61 -8.22 -12.32 1.32
N SER A 62 -8.94 -11.20 1.44
CA SER A 62 -10.41 -11.20 1.44
C SER A 62 -11.01 -11.66 0.10
N CYS A 63 -10.31 -11.42 -1.01
CA CYS A 63 -10.75 -11.79 -2.36
C CYS A 63 -10.25 -13.20 -2.76
N HIS A 64 -9.12 -13.64 -2.20
CA HIS A 64 -8.51 -14.93 -2.48
C HIS A 64 -8.75 -15.95 -1.36
N GLY A 65 -9.96 -16.20 -0.93
CA GLY A 65 -10.36 -17.05 0.22
C GLY A 65 -9.62 -18.39 0.45
N THR A 66 -8.53 -18.63 -0.25
CA THR A 66 -7.70 -19.86 -0.24
C THR A 66 -6.22 -19.57 0.00
N GLY A 67 -5.86 -18.33 0.29
CA GLY A 67 -4.50 -17.97 0.72
C GLY A 67 -4.20 -18.52 2.12
N VAL A 68 -2.94 -18.84 2.38
CA VAL A 68 -2.49 -19.35 3.67
C VAL A 68 -1.61 -18.30 4.35
N TRP A 69 -2.04 -17.81 5.49
CA TRP A 69 -1.25 -16.92 6.31
C TRP A 69 -0.02 -17.63 6.89
N ARG A 70 1.09 -16.93 6.89
CA ARG A 70 2.37 -17.33 7.47
C ARG A 70 2.86 -16.25 8.40
N GLU A 71 3.55 -16.64 9.47
CA GLU A 71 4.11 -15.72 10.46
C GLU A 71 5.58 -16.02 10.73
N VAL A 72 6.35 -14.96 10.95
CA VAL A 72 7.74 -15.02 11.42
C VAL A 72 7.82 -14.22 12.72
N PRO A 73 7.81 -14.88 13.87
CA PRO A 73 7.96 -14.18 15.14
C PRO A 73 9.40 -13.67 15.33
N GLY A 74 9.53 -12.54 16.00
CA GLY A 74 10.83 -12.00 16.40
C GLY A 74 11.64 -11.37 15.27
N VAL A 75 11.02 -11.03 14.13
CA VAL A 75 11.69 -10.21 13.11
C VAL A 75 12.01 -8.83 13.69
N ARG A 76 13.04 -8.20 13.17
CA ARG A 76 13.52 -6.90 13.64
C ARG A 76 12.60 -5.80 13.14
N GLY A 77 11.90 -5.12 14.04
CA GLY A 77 11.11 -3.94 13.75
C GLY A 77 11.98 -2.77 13.25
N PRO A 78 11.34 -1.66 12.82
CA PRO A 78 12.07 -0.52 12.26
C PRO A 78 13.05 0.11 13.26
N ASP A 79 12.76 0.07 14.54
CA ASP A 79 13.58 0.57 15.66
C ASP A 79 14.46 -0.50 16.32
N GLY A 80 14.53 -1.69 15.73
CA GLY A 80 15.31 -2.82 16.22
C GLY A 80 14.60 -3.69 17.27
N ARG A 81 13.43 -3.27 17.81
CA ARG A 81 12.63 -4.12 18.70
C ARG A 81 12.04 -5.31 17.94
N PRO A 82 11.91 -6.48 18.56
CA PRO A 82 11.29 -7.62 17.91
C PRO A 82 9.80 -7.37 17.66
N THR A 83 9.37 -7.74 16.45
CA THR A 83 7.95 -7.75 16.05
C THR A 83 7.60 -9.04 15.35
N THR A 84 6.35 -9.24 14.98
CA THR A 84 5.92 -10.39 14.15
C THR A 84 5.72 -9.93 12.73
N GLY A 85 6.49 -10.49 11.81
CA GLY A 85 6.24 -10.35 10.39
C GLY A 85 5.28 -11.40 9.91
N ARG A 86 4.42 -11.08 8.96
CA ARG A 86 3.50 -12.06 8.35
C ARG A 86 3.32 -11.78 6.86
N TRP A 87 2.96 -12.82 6.13
CA TRP A 87 2.63 -12.73 4.70
C TRP A 87 1.53 -13.71 4.33
N LEU A 88 0.96 -13.52 3.16
CA LEU A 88 -0.05 -14.40 2.59
C LEU A 88 0.56 -15.20 1.44
N LEU A 89 0.52 -16.53 1.52
CA LEU A 89 0.90 -17.42 0.43
C LEU A 89 -0.33 -17.76 -0.40
N LEU A 90 -0.37 -17.34 -1.65
CA LEU A 90 -1.42 -17.66 -2.61
C LEU A 90 -1.23 -19.07 -3.20
N ARG A 91 -2.27 -19.63 -3.81
CA ARG A 91 -2.24 -20.98 -4.39
C ARG A 91 -1.23 -21.17 -5.52
N ASP A 92 -0.94 -20.13 -6.26
CA ASP A 92 0.04 -20.14 -7.36
C ASP A 92 1.48 -20.10 -6.85
N GLY A 93 1.68 -19.94 -5.54
CA GLY A 93 2.96 -19.81 -4.88
C GLY A 93 3.47 -18.37 -4.76
N THR A 94 2.64 -17.37 -5.06
CA THR A 94 2.99 -15.97 -4.83
C THR A 94 2.88 -15.65 -3.34
N ALA A 95 3.94 -15.09 -2.75
CA ALA A 95 3.91 -14.52 -1.40
C ALA A 95 3.59 -13.04 -1.47
N VAL A 96 2.51 -12.62 -0.83
CA VAL A 96 2.10 -11.21 -0.68
C VAL A 96 2.62 -10.70 0.65
N ILE A 97 3.48 -9.69 0.62
CA ILE A 97 4.17 -9.12 1.78
C ILE A 97 3.87 -7.63 1.83
N GLU A 98 3.66 -7.09 3.02
CA GLU A 98 3.43 -5.67 3.25
C GLU A 98 4.51 -5.12 4.18
N LEU A 99 5.33 -4.20 3.67
CA LEU A 99 6.43 -3.58 4.41
C LEU A 99 5.96 -2.97 5.74
N ALA A 100 4.79 -2.32 5.74
CA ALA A 100 4.25 -1.64 6.90
C ALA A 100 4.09 -2.54 8.13
N GLN A 101 3.89 -3.85 7.94
CA GLN A 101 3.68 -4.80 9.04
C GLN A 101 4.93 -5.07 9.88
N MET A 102 6.13 -4.90 9.32
CA MET A 102 7.38 -5.16 10.04
C MET A 102 8.42 -4.04 9.96
N SER A 103 8.21 -3.05 9.09
CA SER A 103 9.11 -1.90 8.92
C SER A 103 8.31 -0.57 8.79
N GLY A 104 7.08 -0.57 9.30
CA GLY A 104 6.13 0.53 9.19
C GLY A 104 6.28 1.61 10.25
N LEU A 105 5.88 2.84 9.89
CA LEU A 105 5.88 3.99 10.79
C LEU A 105 5.00 3.80 12.05
N PRO A 106 3.83 3.13 12.01
CA PRO A 106 3.02 2.87 13.20
C PRO A 106 3.69 1.97 14.26
N LEU A 107 4.77 1.27 13.93
CA LEU A 107 5.53 0.44 14.87
C LEU A 107 6.52 1.27 15.70
N MET A 108 6.71 2.55 15.39
CA MET A 108 7.62 3.46 16.07
C MET A 108 6.90 4.22 17.18
N ASP A 109 7.48 4.27 18.39
CA ASP A 109 6.99 5.13 19.46
C ASP A 109 7.21 6.62 19.15
N SER A 110 8.29 6.92 18.43
CA SER A 110 8.61 8.22 17.88
C SER A 110 9.32 8.04 16.53
N PRO A 111 9.06 8.90 15.55
CA PRO A 111 9.76 8.84 14.27
C PRO A 111 11.28 8.96 14.44
N ASP A 112 12.02 8.11 13.71
CA ASP A 112 13.49 8.15 13.63
C ASP A 112 13.90 7.89 12.18
N PRO A 113 13.91 8.92 11.33
CA PRO A 113 14.16 8.77 9.91
C PRO A 113 15.59 8.29 9.58
N GLY A 114 16.54 8.53 10.49
CA GLY A 114 17.93 8.13 10.33
C GLY A 114 18.24 6.73 10.84
N GLY A 115 17.62 6.31 11.95
CA GLY A 115 17.87 5.01 12.57
C GLY A 115 16.95 3.89 12.12
N ALA A 116 15.77 4.21 11.59
CA ALA A 116 14.80 3.19 11.18
C ALA A 116 15.32 2.33 10.02
N SER A 117 15.06 1.00 10.10
CA SER A 117 15.63 0.00 9.19
C SER A 117 14.57 -0.89 8.54
N THR A 118 14.88 -1.37 7.34
CA THR A 118 14.09 -2.36 6.58
C THR A 118 14.49 -3.81 6.87
N THR A 119 15.30 -4.07 7.89
CA THR A 119 15.81 -5.43 8.19
C THR A 119 14.67 -6.44 8.35
N GLY A 120 13.59 -6.07 9.04
CA GLY A 120 12.42 -6.96 9.22
C GLY A 120 11.76 -7.36 7.92
N LEU A 121 11.65 -6.44 6.96
CA LEU A 121 11.14 -6.76 5.62
C LEU A 121 12.01 -7.83 4.95
N GLY A 122 13.34 -7.66 4.97
CA GLY A 122 14.25 -8.65 4.39
C GLY A 122 14.16 -10.02 5.06
N GLN A 123 13.99 -10.06 6.39
CA GLN A 123 13.80 -11.30 7.13
C GLN A 123 12.52 -12.03 6.72
N VAL A 124 11.42 -11.29 6.52
CA VAL A 124 10.15 -11.88 6.03
C VAL A 124 10.28 -12.37 4.60
N ILE A 125 10.94 -11.59 3.72
CA ILE A 125 11.23 -12.03 2.34
C ILE A 125 12.06 -13.34 2.36
N ALA A 126 13.14 -13.39 3.14
CA ALA A 126 13.98 -14.58 3.26
C ALA A 126 13.18 -15.79 3.78
N ALA A 127 12.29 -15.60 4.75
CA ALA A 127 11.43 -16.66 5.26
C ALA A 127 10.41 -17.12 4.21
N ALA A 128 9.81 -16.23 3.45
CA ALA A 128 8.89 -16.58 2.37
C ALA A 128 9.59 -17.41 1.27
N LEU A 129 10.83 -17.02 0.90
CA LEU A 129 11.65 -17.78 -0.05
C LEU A 129 12.02 -19.16 0.49
N ALA A 130 12.39 -19.26 1.78
CA ALA A 130 12.69 -20.54 2.44
C ALA A 130 11.46 -21.45 2.54
N ASP A 131 10.24 -20.89 2.64
CA ASP A 131 8.96 -21.64 2.60
C ASP A 131 8.54 -22.01 1.16
N GLY A 132 9.37 -21.68 0.16
CA GLY A 132 9.20 -22.08 -1.23
C GLY A 132 8.31 -21.14 -2.06
N ALA A 133 8.21 -19.87 -1.69
CA ALA A 133 7.53 -18.88 -2.51
C ALA A 133 8.15 -18.81 -3.93
N LYS A 134 7.30 -18.86 -4.95
CA LYS A 134 7.71 -18.89 -6.36
C LYS A 134 7.76 -17.50 -6.97
N ALA A 135 7.04 -16.55 -6.40
CA ALA A 135 6.99 -15.14 -6.77
C ALA A 135 6.73 -14.31 -5.52
N LEU A 136 7.12 -13.04 -5.55
CA LEU A 136 6.85 -12.08 -4.48
C LEU A 136 6.05 -10.89 -5.00
N LEU A 137 5.09 -10.46 -4.19
CA LEU A 137 4.38 -9.21 -4.32
C LEU A 137 4.59 -8.42 -3.04
N VAL A 138 5.34 -7.31 -3.11
CA VAL A 138 5.77 -6.56 -1.93
C VAL A 138 5.17 -5.16 -1.97
N GLY A 139 4.25 -4.88 -1.05
CA GLY A 139 3.70 -3.54 -0.84
C GLY A 139 4.68 -2.65 -0.09
N LEU A 140 5.04 -1.50 -0.66
CA LEU A 140 6.08 -0.60 -0.14
C LEU A 140 5.54 0.55 0.71
N GLY A 141 4.23 0.78 0.75
CA GLY A 141 3.65 1.90 1.48
C GLY A 141 3.85 1.81 3.01
N GLY A 142 3.72 2.95 3.69
CA GLY A 142 3.72 3.04 5.15
C GLY A 142 5.08 2.91 5.84
N SER A 143 6.21 2.98 5.13
CA SER A 143 7.55 2.77 5.69
C SER A 143 7.97 3.81 6.73
N ALA A 144 8.71 3.35 7.76
CA ALA A 144 9.40 4.22 8.73
C ALA A 144 10.80 4.65 8.26
N SER A 145 11.47 3.81 7.49
CA SER A 145 12.89 3.91 7.16
C SER A 145 13.20 4.87 6.00
N THR A 146 14.47 5.34 5.96
CA THR A 146 15.08 6.02 4.82
C THR A 146 16.46 5.42 4.56
N ASP A 147 16.52 4.09 4.53
CA ASP A 147 17.76 3.30 4.45
C ASP A 147 18.03 2.73 3.04
N GLY A 148 17.27 3.16 2.02
CA GLY A 148 17.47 2.67 0.66
C GLY A 148 17.12 1.18 0.44
N GLY A 149 16.54 0.51 1.45
CA GLY A 149 16.37 -0.94 1.45
C GLY A 149 17.62 -1.72 1.90
N ALA A 150 18.62 -1.02 2.45
CA ALA A 150 19.89 -1.61 2.89
C ALA A 150 19.70 -2.70 3.94
N GLY A 151 18.79 -2.47 4.92
CA GLY A 151 18.44 -3.47 5.92
C GLY A 151 17.84 -4.73 5.29
N ALA A 152 16.97 -4.58 4.31
CA ALA A 152 16.39 -5.71 3.60
C ALA A 152 17.44 -6.50 2.82
N LEU A 153 18.32 -5.83 2.07
CA LEU A 153 19.41 -6.49 1.37
C LEU A 153 20.38 -7.21 2.32
N ARG A 154 20.68 -6.60 3.48
CA ARG A 154 21.49 -7.26 4.53
C ARG A 154 20.84 -8.55 5.02
N ALA A 155 19.56 -8.52 5.32
CA ALA A 155 18.82 -9.71 5.75
C ALA A 155 18.74 -10.79 4.65
N LEU A 156 18.84 -10.40 3.39
CA LEU A 156 18.94 -11.29 2.23
C LEU A 156 20.38 -11.78 1.96
N GLY A 157 21.37 -11.34 2.75
CA GLY A 157 22.74 -11.86 2.67
C GLY A 157 23.79 -10.91 2.11
N ALA A 158 23.43 -9.66 1.75
CA ALA A 158 24.42 -8.67 1.39
C ALA A 158 25.21 -8.19 2.62
N LYS A 159 26.49 -7.85 2.46
CA LYS A 159 27.29 -7.19 3.49
C LYS A 159 27.57 -5.76 3.08
N LEU A 160 27.22 -4.84 3.96
CA LEU A 160 27.45 -3.40 3.76
C LEU A 160 28.63 -3.00 4.67
N LEU A 161 29.75 -2.63 4.06
CA LEU A 161 31.03 -2.51 4.76
C LEU A 161 31.56 -1.08 4.72
N ASP A 162 32.14 -0.66 5.84
CA ASP A 162 32.94 0.57 5.94
C ASP A 162 34.33 0.36 5.33
N ARG A 163 35.15 1.43 5.33
CA ARG A 163 36.53 1.42 4.83
C ARG A 163 37.46 0.45 5.56
N ASP A 164 37.12 0.05 6.78
CA ASP A 164 37.90 -0.91 7.60
C ASP A 164 37.38 -2.36 7.37
N GLY A 165 36.40 -2.57 6.50
CA GLY A 165 35.77 -3.88 6.22
C GLY A 165 34.81 -4.36 7.31
N ARG A 166 34.33 -3.47 8.18
CA ARG A 166 33.35 -3.79 9.21
C ARG A 166 31.97 -3.46 8.70
N GLU A 167 30.96 -4.21 9.17
CA GLU A 167 29.57 -3.89 8.84
C GLU A 167 29.18 -2.53 9.43
N ILE A 168 28.49 -1.71 8.58
CA ILE A 168 27.96 -0.40 8.98
C ILE A 168 26.74 -0.57 9.91
N PRO A 169 26.40 0.44 10.74
CA PRO A 169 25.13 0.44 11.49
C PRO A 169 23.91 0.33 10.58
N ASP A 170 22.76 -0.03 11.17
CA ASP A 170 21.47 0.00 10.49
C ASP A 170 20.97 1.43 10.25
N GLY A 171 19.94 1.55 9.39
CA GLY A 171 19.26 2.80 9.08
C GLY A 171 20.00 3.65 8.04
N GLY A 172 19.36 4.75 7.66
CA GLY A 172 19.89 5.69 6.68
C GLY A 172 21.17 6.38 7.13
N ASP A 173 21.32 6.65 8.43
CA ASP A 173 22.54 7.25 9.00
C ASP A 173 23.75 6.34 8.86
N GLY A 174 23.55 5.03 8.96
CA GLY A 174 24.61 4.04 8.75
C GLY A 174 25.21 4.10 7.35
N LEU A 175 24.43 4.45 6.34
CA LEU A 175 24.89 4.55 4.95
C LEU A 175 25.96 5.63 4.74
N ALA A 176 26.07 6.61 5.64
CA ALA A 176 27.11 7.63 5.55
C ALA A 176 28.53 7.05 5.75
N ALA A 177 28.65 5.89 6.40
CA ALA A 177 29.93 5.20 6.60
C ALA A 177 30.21 4.15 5.51
N LEU A 178 29.28 3.92 4.58
CA LEU A 178 29.40 2.88 3.57
C LEU A 178 30.55 3.16 2.59
N ASP A 179 31.38 2.14 2.37
CA ASP A 179 32.50 2.16 1.41
C ASP A 179 32.29 1.10 0.31
N SER A 180 31.81 -0.08 0.68
CA SER A 180 31.60 -1.17 -0.29
C SER A 180 30.46 -2.10 0.09
N ILE A 181 29.93 -2.81 -0.91
CA ILE A 181 28.89 -3.83 -0.75
C ILE A 181 29.38 -5.15 -1.31
N ASP A 182 29.29 -6.22 -0.50
CA ASP A 182 29.51 -7.59 -0.94
C ASP A 182 28.16 -8.30 -1.14
N VAL A 183 27.90 -8.74 -2.36
CA VAL A 183 26.67 -9.43 -2.78
C VAL A 183 26.89 -10.94 -3.00
N GLY A 184 28.05 -11.47 -2.65
CA GLY A 184 28.42 -12.87 -2.94
C GLY A 184 27.56 -13.91 -2.22
N SER A 185 26.86 -13.53 -1.14
CA SER A 185 25.93 -14.39 -0.40
C SER A 185 24.48 -13.94 -0.51
N LEU A 186 24.18 -12.99 -1.42
CA LEU A 186 22.82 -12.48 -1.59
C LEU A 186 21.92 -13.59 -2.16
N ILE A 187 20.81 -13.86 -1.47
CA ILE A 187 19.80 -14.82 -1.93
C ILE A 187 19.23 -14.35 -3.27
N GLU A 188 19.13 -15.24 -4.24
CA GLU A 188 18.56 -14.91 -5.55
C GLU A 188 17.05 -14.66 -5.47
N PRO A 189 16.50 -13.76 -6.29
CA PRO A 189 15.06 -13.60 -6.44
C PRO A 189 14.37 -14.90 -6.86
N PRO A 190 13.09 -15.13 -6.52
CA PRO A 190 12.37 -16.32 -6.94
C PRO A 190 12.16 -16.33 -8.46
N PRO A 191 12.02 -17.53 -9.09
CA PRO A 191 11.92 -17.66 -10.54
C PRO A 191 10.70 -16.98 -11.15
N GLY A 192 9.62 -16.78 -10.40
CA GLY A 192 8.43 -16.05 -10.82
C GLY A 192 8.54 -14.53 -10.71
N GLY A 193 9.69 -14.04 -10.23
CA GLY A 193 9.99 -12.60 -10.10
C GLY A 193 9.47 -11.96 -8.83
N VAL A 194 9.75 -10.67 -8.73
CA VAL A 194 9.39 -9.80 -7.60
C VAL A 194 8.70 -8.56 -8.14
N GLU A 195 7.48 -8.33 -7.72
CA GLU A 195 6.74 -7.08 -7.99
C GLU A 195 6.73 -6.21 -6.74
N LEU A 196 7.14 -4.95 -6.90
CA LEU A 196 7.23 -3.94 -5.85
C LEU A 196 6.10 -2.93 -6.07
N LEU A 197 5.09 -2.96 -5.21
CA LEU A 197 3.89 -2.15 -5.36
C LEU A 197 4.10 -0.75 -4.82
N THR A 198 3.95 0.25 -5.69
CA THR A 198 4.01 1.67 -5.31
C THR A 198 3.31 2.54 -6.34
N ASP A 199 2.67 3.61 -5.87
CA ASP A 199 2.03 4.61 -6.75
C ASP A 199 2.80 5.95 -6.77
N THR A 200 3.98 6.01 -6.12
CA THR A 200 4.85 7.19 -6.22
C THR A 200 5.78 7.10 -7.40
N THR A 201 6.07 8.25 -8.01
CA THR A 201 7.09 8.42 -9.04
C THR A 201 8.37 9.04 -8.51
N ALA A 202 8.49 9.22 -7.18
CA ALA A 202 9.69 9.78 -6.56
C ALA A 202 10.93 8.96 -6.92
N VAL A 203 11.99 9.65 -7.33
CA VAL A 203 13.31 9.07 -7.58
C VAL A 203 14.07 8.87 -6.26
N LEU A 204 15.23 8.23 -6.29
CA LEU A 204 15.98 7.95 -5.06
C LEU A 204 16.49 9.22 -4.39
N CYS A 205 17.18 10.08 -5.14
CA CYS A 205 17.90 11.25 -4.62
C CYS A 205 17.44 12.57 -5.23
N GLY A 206 17.89 13.67 -4.61
CA GLY A 206 17.61 15.03 -5.05
C GLY A 206 16.32 15.63 -4.49
N PRO A 207 15.92 16.85 -4.97
CA PRO A 207 14.76 17.57 -4.40
C PRO A 207 13.42 16.83 -4.48
N HIS A 208 13.29 15.89 -5.41
CA HIS A 208 12.13 15.02 -5.59
C HIS A 208 12.42 13.56 -5.18
N GLY A 209 13.52 13.37 -4.44
CA GLY A 209 13.98 12.07 -3.97
C GLY A 209 13.35 11.64 -2.65
N ALA A 210 13.64 10.40 -2.27
CA ALA A 210 13.08 9.72 -1.10
C ALA A 210 13.15 10.54 0.19
N ALA A 211 14.34 11.09 0.51
CA ALA A 211 14.55 11.84 1.75
C ALA A 211 13.77 13.16 1.79
N HIS A 212 13.70 13.88 0.68
CA HIS A 212 13.03 15.18 0.62
C HIS A 212 11.50 15.06 0.55
N VAL A 213 10.98 14.08 -0.21
CA VAL A 213 9.53 13.88 -0.40
C VAL A 213 8.89 13.25 0.83
N PHE A 214 9.51 12.21 1.39
CA PHE A 214 8.91 11.42 2.47
C PHE A 214 9.53 11.65 3.85
N GLY A 215 10.69 12.30 3.93
CA GLY A 215 11.36 12.60 5.20
C GLY A 215 10.51 13.41 6.18
N PRO A 216 9.77 14.46 5.75
CA PRO A 216 8.95 15.26 6.67
C PRO A 216 7.94 14.46 7.47
N GLN A 217 7.22 13.52 6.84
CA GLN A 217 6.25 12.66 7.52
C GLN A 217 6.89 11.63 8.45
N LYS A 218 8.20 11.39 8.30
CA LYS A 218 9.01 10.51 9.15
C LYS A 218 9.77 11.28 10.23
N GLY A 219 9.51 12.59 10.35
CA GLY A 219 10.11 13.45 11.37
C GLY A 219 11.44 14.11 10.99
N ALA A 220 11.94 13.92 9.75
CA ALA A 220 13.21 14.52 9.31
C ALA A 220 13.11 16.04 9.15
N ASP A 221 13.98 16.77 9.83
CA ASP A 221 14.18 18.18 9.60
C ASP A 221 14.93 18.45 8.25
N PRO A 222 15.02 19.71 7.79
CA PRO A 222 15.71 20.00 6.53
C PRO A 222 17.18 19.51 6.47
N ALA A 223 17.94 19.64 7.56
CA ALA A 223 19.33 19.24 7.60
C ALA A 223 19.49 17.70 7.57
N GLU A 224 18.57 17.00 8.24
CA GLU A 224 18.50 15.54 8.20
C GLU A 224 18.15 15.02 6.81
N ARG A 225 17.21 15.66 6.12
CA ARG A 225 16.87 15.30 4.73
C ARG A 225 18.07 15.42 3.80
N ASP A 226 18.83 16.51 3.90
CA ASP A 226 20.05 16.71 3.13
C ASP A 226 21.11 15.66 3.46
N ARG A 227 21.24 15.25 4.74
CA ARG A 227 22.15 14.22 5.18
C ARG A 227 21.76 12.84 4.63
N LEU A 228 20.50 12.47 4.76
CA LEU A 228 19.96 11.22 4.27
C LEU A 228 20.01 11.12 2.75
N ASP A 229 19.75 12.21 2.03
CA ASP A 229 19.88 12.26 0.57
C ASP A 229 21.31 11.95 0.10
N ARG A 230 22.32 12.54 0.74
CA ARG A 230 23.74 12.23 0.46
C ARG A 230 24.09 10.78 0.81
N ALA A 231 23.54 10.24 1.90
CA ALA A 231 23.76 8.86 2.31
C ALA A 231 23.16 7.86 1.31
N LEU A 232 21.94 8.16 0.81
CA LEU A 232 21.32 7.38 -0.26
C LEU A 232 22.10 7.46 -1.57
N ALA A 233 22.66 8.60 -1.92
CA ALA A 233 23.54 8.73 -3.10
C ALA A 233 24.80 7.88 -2.98
N THR A 234 25.42 7.82 -1.78
CA THR A 234 26.55 6.93 -1.51
C THR A 234 26.14 5.47 -1.67
N PHE A 235 24.99 5.08 -1.10
CA PHE A 235 24.46 3.73 -1.24
C PHE A 235 24.20 3.36 -2.71
N ALA A 236 23.60 4.28 -3.49
CA ALA A 236 23.37 4.07 -4.91
C ALA A 236 24.66 3.83 -5.71
N ALA A 237 25.70 4.60 -5.41
CA ALA A 237 27.01 4.43 -6.08
C ALA A 237 27.65 3.08 -5.74
N CYS A 238 27.62 2.67 -4.46
CA CYS A 238 28.18 1.39 -4.02
C CYS A 238 27.41 0.20 -4.57
N LEU A 239 26.06 0.27 -4.55
CA LEU A 239 25.20 -0.82 -5.05
C LEU A 239 25.27 -0.93 -6.57
N GLY A 240 25.28 0.20 -7.30
CA GLY A 240 25.41 0.25 -8.75
C GLY A 240 26.74 -0.27 -9.29
N ALA A 241 27.78 -0.32 -8.46
CA ALA A 241 29.05 -0.98 -8.78
C ALA A 241 28.95 -2.52 -8.73
N ARG A 242 27.87 -3.09 -8.20
CA ARG A 242 27.67 -4.54 -7.97
C ARG A 242 26.47 -5.10 -8.70
N LEU A 243 25.36 -4.35 -8.77
CA LEU A 243 24.08 -4.79 -9.33
C LEU A 243 23.56 -3.74 -10.33
N PRO A 244 22.86 -4.16 -11.38
CA PRO A 244 22.16 -3.22 -12.28
C PRO A 244 21.05 -2.49 -11.50
N CYS A 245 21.12 -1.16 -11.47
CA CYS A 245 20.10 -0.34 -10.83
C CYS A 245 20.13 1.09 -11.38
N SER A 246 19.02 1.82 -11.25
CA SER A 246 18.94 3.23 -11.62
C SER A 246 18.31 4.04 -10.47
N PRO A 247 19.02 5.00 -9.87
CA PRO A 247 18.47 5.88 -8.85
C PRO A 247 17.40 6.82 -9.41
N ASP A 248 17.36 7.03 -10.74
CA ASP A 248 16.42 7.92 -11.43
C ASP A 248 15.16 7.20 -11.93
N GLU A 249 15.04 5.89 -11.66
CA GLU A 249 13.84 5.14 -12.02
C GLU A 249 12.64 5.68 -11.23
N PRO A 250 11.48 5.99 -11.90
CA PRO A 250 10.27 6.38 -11.21
C PRO A 250 9.83 5.31 -10.20
N GLY A 251 9.67 5.71 -8.93
CA GLY A 251 9.37 4.79 -7.82
C GLY A 251 10.60 4.29 -7.04
N ALA A 252 11.84 4.53 -7.51
CA ALA A 252 13.05 4.16 -6.78
C ALA A 252 13.10 4.76 -5.36
N GLY A 253 12.51 5.95 -5.17
CA GLY A 253 12.40 6.61 -3.87
C GLY A 253 11.31 6.04 -2.95
N ALA A 254 10.47 5.13 -3.43
CA ALA A 254 9.42 4.53 -2.61
C ALA A 254 9.99 3.91 -1.33
N ALA A 255 9.24 4.08 -0.22
CA ALA A 255 9.62 3.54 1.08
C ALA A 255 11.02 3.94 1.53
N GLY A 256 11.38 5.24 1.35
CA GLY A 256 12.69 5.73 1.75
C GLY A 256 13.85 5.12 0.95
N GLY A 257 13.60 4.80 -0.32
CA GLY A 257 14.56 4.20 -1.24
C GLY A 257 14.55 2.66 -1.24
N THR A 258 13.67 2.01 -0.47
CA THR A 258 13.53 0.53 -0.51
C THR A 258 13.17 0.04 -1.92
N GLY A 259 12.38 0.85 -2.67
CA GLY A 259 12.12 0.59 -4.09
C GLY A 259 13.40 0.42 -4.89
N PHE A 260 14.40 1.31 -4.71
CA PHE A 260 15.70 1.22 -5.37
C PHE A 260 16.47 -0.05 -4.96
N GLY A 261 16.63 -0.29 -3.66
CA GLY A 261 17.41 -1.44 -3.17
C GLY A 261 16.86 -2.77 -3.64
N LEU A 262 15.53 -2.95 -3.56
CA LEU A 262 14.88 -4.18 -4.02
C LEU A 262 14.80 -4.26 -5.55
N SER A 263 14.75 -3.15 -6.29
CA SER A 263 14.89 -3.18 -7.76
C SER A 263 16.27 -3.65 -8.17
N ALA A 264 17.33 -3.19 -7.50
CA ALA A 264 18.68 -3.70 -7.72
C ALA A 264 18.81 -5.21 -7.46
N TRP A 265 18.04 -5.74 -6.50
CA TRP A 265 17.97 -7.18 -6.23
C TRP A 265 17.16 -7.97 -7.29
N GLY A 266 16.51 -7.30 -8.23
CA GLY A 266 15.73 -7.93 -9.29
C GLY A 266 14.21 -7.71 -9.18
N GLY A 267 13.78 -6.83 -8.29
CA GLY A 267 12.38 -6.40 -8.18
C GLY A 267 11.99 -5.46 -9.32
N ARG A 268 10.73 -5.51 -9.74
CA ARG A 268 10.13 -4.61 -10.73
C ARG A 268 9.11 -3.71 -10.05
N LEU A 269 9.30 -2.39 -10.13
CA LEU A 269 8.33 -1.41 -9.65
C LEU A 269 7.07 -1.44 -10.52
N VAL A 270 5.91 -1.54 -9.87
CA VAL A 270 4.61 -1.61 -10.56
C VAL A 270 3.58 -0.73 -9.83
N PRO A 271 2.62 -0.13 -10.57
CA PRO A 271 1.54 0.64 -9.95
C PRO A 271 0.70 -0.22 -9.00
N GLY A 272 0.71 0.13 -7.72
CA GLY A 272 0.10 -0.65 -6.65
C GLY A 272 -1.40 -0.79 -6.80
N ALA A 273 -2.13 0.32 -6.92
CA ALA A 273 -3.57 0.33 -7.05
C ALA A 273 -4.06 -0.48 -8.27
N ALA A 274 -3.38 -0.36 -9.42
CA ALA A 274 -3.75 -1.10 -10.62
C ALA A 274 -3.53 -2.62 -10.43
N ARG A 275 -2.39 -3.00 -9.83
CA ARG A 275 -2.05 -4.41 -9.62
C ARG A 275 -2.98 -5.07 -8.60
N ILE A 276 -3.34 -4.36 -7.53
CA ILE A 276 -4.31 -4.85 -6.55
C ILE A 276 -5.70 -4.98 -7.17
N ALA A 277 -6.14 -4.03 -7.99
CA ALA A 277 -7.41 -4.13 -8.71
C ALA A 277 -7.49 -5.36 -9.65
N GLU A 278 -6.37 -5.78 -10.24
CA GLU A 278 -6.30 -7.04 -10.98
C GLU A 278 -6.42 -8.25 -10.05
N LEU A 279 -5.65 -8.29 -8.99
CA LEU A 279 -5.62 -9.41 -8.04
C LEU A 279 -6.97 -9.59 -7.32
N THR A 280 -7.61 -8.51 -6.91
CA THR A 280 -8.92 -8.57 -6.23
C THR A 280 -10.07 -8.88 -7.20
N GLY A 281 -9.83 -8.77 -8.51
CA GLY A 281 -10.86 -8.98 -9.53
C GLY A 281 -11.63 -7.71 -9.89
N LEU A 282 -11.36 -6.56 -9.28
CA LEU A 282 -12.03 -5.30 -9.61
C LEU A 282 -11.87 -4.93 -11.08
N SER A 283 -10.71 -5.19 -11.67
CA SER A 283 -10.45 -4.93 -13.09
C SER A 283 -11.44 -5.65 -14.02
N ALA A 284 -11.94 -6.82 -13.63
CA ALA A 284 -12.93 -7.57 -14.39
C ALA A 284 -14.36 -7.05 -14.23
N GLU A 285 -14.61 -6.23 -13.19
CA GLU A 285 -15.94 -5.67 -12.96
C GLU A 285 -16.18 -4.37 -13.72
N PHE A 286 -15.14 -3.67 -14.17
CA PHE A 286 -15.34 -2.49 -15.02
C PHE A 286 -16.02 -2.88 -16.35
N GLY A 287 -17.19 -2.30 -16.62
CA GLY A 287 -18.06 -2.64 -17.77
C GLY A 287 -18.97 -3.85 -17.55
N ARG A 288 -18.85 -4.58 -16.43
CA ARG A 288 -19.78 -5.64 -16.02
C ARG A 288 -20.72 -5.19 -14.90
N ALA A 289 -20.16 -4.45 -13.94
CA ALA A 289 -20.96 -3.87 -12.87
C ALA A 289 -21.73 -2.65 -13.38
N ASP A 290 -23.00 -2.54 -12.95
CA ASP A 290 -23.84 -1.35 -13.19
C ASP A 290 -23.33 -0.16 -12.35
N VAL A 291 -22.78 -0.46 -11.18
CA VAL A 291 -22.28 0.51 -10.20
C VAL A 291 -20.99 0.03 -9.57
N VAL A 292 -20.02 0.93 -9.41
CA VAL A 292 -18.87 0.76 -8.52
C VAL A 292 -19.01 1.74 -7.36
N VAL A 293 -19.01 1.21 -6.13
CA VAL A 293 -18.94 1.99 -4.89
C VAL A 293 -17.50 1.96 -4.41
N THR A 294 -16.81 3.09 -4.42
CA THR A 294 -15.44 3.24 -3.90
C THR A 294 -15.40 4.27 -2.78
N GLY A 295 -14.28 4.44 -2.12
CA GLY A 295 -14.15 5.43 -1.05
C GLY A 295 -12.81 5.39 -0.34
N GLU A 296 -12.59 6.41 0.49
CA GLU A 296 -11.39 6.61 1.29
C GLU A 296 -11.71 7.50 2.50
N GLY A 297 -10.76 7.65 3.44
CA GLY A 297 -10.96 8.48 4.63
C GLY A 297 -11.24 9.95 4.32
N GLN A 298 -10.52 10.56 3.38
CA GLN A 298 -10.75 11.93 2.90
C GLN A 298 -10.58 12.01 1.40
N PHE A 299 -11.61 12.44 0.70
CA PHE A 299 -11.60 12.68 -0.73
C PHE A 299 -11.37 14.16 -1.01
N ASP A 300 -10.29 14.50 -1.70
CA ASP A 300 -9.91 15.86 -2.09
C ASP A 300 -9.38 15.94 -3.54
N ALA A 301 -8.89 17.09 -3.96
CA ALA A 301 -8.35 17.27 -5.30
C ALA A 301 -7.16 16.33 -5.61
N THR A 302 -6.38 15.93 -4.61
CA THR A 302 -5.26 14.98 -4.79
C THR A 302 -5.73 13.55 -4.99
N SER A 303 -6.95 13.22 -4.53
CA SER A 303 -7.56 11.89 -4.72
C SER A 303 -7.84 11.58 -6.18
N LEU A 304 -8.04 12.62 -7.02
CA LEU A 304 -8.22 12.50 -8.47
C LEU A 304 -6.90 12.32 -9.23
N SER A 305 -5.75 12.53 -8.57
CA SER A 305 -4.43 12.54 -9.21
C SER A 305 -3.69 11.24 -8.94
N GLY A 306 -4.07 10.12 -9.62
CA GLY A 306 -3.31 8.86 -9.61
C GLY A 306 -3.40 8.04 -8.32
N LYS A 307 -4.23 8.43 -7.32
CA LYS A 307 -4.52 7.60 -6.16
C LYS A 307 -5.58 6.54 -6.49
N LEU A 308 -5.76 5.56 -5.60
CA LEU A 308 -6.67 4.44 -5.76
C LEU A 308 -8.07 4.88 -6.21
N VAL A 309 -8.73 5.77 -5.46
CA VAL A 309 -10.10 6.22 -5.79
C VAL A 309 -10.14 6.92 -7.14
N GLY A 310 -9.16 7.79 -7.44
CA GLY A 310 -9.05 8.45 -8.74
C GLY A 310 -8.90 7.48 -9.90
N SER A 311 -8.05 6.45 -9.75
CA SER A 311 -7.88 5.39 -10.75
C SER A 311 -9.17 4.59 -10.98
N VAL A 312 -9.93 4.29 -9.92
CA VAL A 312 -11.25 3.64 -10.05
C VAL A 312 -12.24 4.52 -10.82
N LEU A 313 -12.30 5.82 -10.49
CA LEU A 313 -13.19 6.78 -11.16
C LEU A 313 -12.84 6.96 -12.63
N GLU A 314 -11.57 7.06 -12.97
CA GLU A 314 -11.10 7.16 -14.35
C GLU A 314 -11.50 5.93 -15.17
N ARG A 315 -11.38 4.74 -14.61
CA ARG A 315 -11.80 3.50 -15.26
C ARG A 315 -13.30 3.41 -15.41
N CYS A 316 -14.08 3.86 -14.44
CA CYS A 316 -15.55 3.95 -14.58
C CYS A 316 -15.94 4.93 -15.69
N ALA A 317 -15.28 6.10 -15.80
CA ALA A 317 -15.57 7.09 -16.82
C ALA A 317 -15.37 6.58 -18.27
N GLY A 318 -14.53 5.58 -18.47
CA GLY A 318 -14.31 4.88 -19.74
C GLY A 318 -15.37 3.82 -20.09
N THR A 319 -16.37 3.60 -19.24
CA THR A 319 -17.40 2.57 -19.35
C THR A 319 -18.80 3.13 -19.07
N ALA A 320 -19.84 2.28 -19.18
CA ALA A 320 -21.21 2.62 -18.76
C ALA A 320 -21.43 2.48 -17.23
N THR A 321 -20.41 2.07 -16.48
CA THR A 321 -20.48 1.82 -15.05
C THR A 321 -20.61 3.14 -14.28
N ARG A 322 -21.65 3.29 -13.48
CA ARG A 322 -21.82 4.46 -12.60
C ARG A 322 -20.91 4.37 -11.39
N SER A 323 -20.41 5.52 -10.93
CA SER A 323 -19.55 5.58 -9.73
C SER A 323 -20.25 6.24 -8.55
N VAL A 324 -20.00 5.68 -7.35
CA VAL A 324 -20.36 6.28 -6.06
C VAL A 324 -19.10 6.37 -5.23
N VAL A 325 -18.81 7.55 -4.68
CA VAL A 325 -17.71 7.78 -3.76
C VAL A 325 -18.26 7.99 -2.36
N VAL A 326 -17.87 7.13 -1.43
CA VAL A 326 -18.13 7.31 0.00
C VAL A 326 -16.83 7.70 0.68
N ALA A 327 -16.81 8.83 1.38
CA ALA A 327 -15.63 9.28 2.09
C ALA A 327 -15.97 9.67 3.53
N GLY A 328 -15.00 9.53 4.43
CA GLY A 328 -15.12 10.09 5.78
C GLY A 328 -15.43 11.59 5.70
N ARG A 329 -14.71 12.31 4.84
CA ARG A 329 -14.96 13.72 4.48
C ARG A 329 -14.81 13.94 2.98
N LEU A 330 -15.73 14.69 2.37
CA LEU A 330 -15.60 15.20 1.00
C LEU A 330 -15.08 16.64 1.03
N ALA A 331 -13.82 16.83 0.69
CA ALA A 331 -13.20 18.15 0.53
C ALA A 331 -13.25 18.65 -0.93
N ALA A 332 -13.60 17.76 -1.87
CA ALA A 332 -13.87 18.04 -3.27
C ALA A 332 -15.11 17.27 -3.73
N ALA A 333 -15.76 17.75 -4.79
CA ALA A 333 -16.88 17.02 -5.41
C ALA A 333 -16.33 15.89 -6.30
N PRO A 334 -16.70 14.62 -6.07
CA PRO A 334 -16.33 13.54 -6.98
C PRO A 334 -17.20 13.59 -8.25
N PRO A 335 -16.74 13.01 -9.37
CA PRO A 335 -17.60 12.72 -10.50
C PRO A 335 -18.66 11.66 -10.08
N GLY A 336 -19.94 11.91 -10.35
CA GLY A 336 -21.03 11.02 -9.93
C GLY A 336 -21.58 11.32 -8.53
N ILE A 337 -21.94 10.28 -7.79
CA ILE A 337 -22.56 10.42 -6.46
C ILE A 337 -21.47 10.47 -5.40
N GLY A 338 -21.42 11.56 -4.62
CA GLY A 338 -20.58 11.69 -3.43
C GLY A 338 -21.41 11.58 -2.14
N ILE A 339 -20.88 10.87 -1.15
CA ILE A 339 -21.48 10.73 0.19
C ILE A 339 -20.38 10.93 1.22
N SER A 340 -20.59 11.89 2.12
CA SER A 340 -19.70 12.21 3.23
C SER A 340 -20.23 11.62 4.53
N LEU A 341 -19.45 10.83 5.22
CA LEU A 341 -19.84 10.30 6.54
C LEU A 341 -19.95 11.42 7.57
N SER A 342 -19.09 12.43 7.50
CA SER A 342 -19.14 13.61 8.41
C SER A 342 -20.45 14.39 8.23
N ASP A 343 -20.95 14.51 6.99
CA ASP A 343 -22.24 15.20 6.74
C ASP A 343 -23.42 14.37 7.25
N LEU A 344 -23.37 13.05 7.06
CA LEU A 344 -24.42 12.14 7.56
C LEU A 344 -24.45 12.13 9.09
N ALA A 345 -23.29 12.17 9.74
CA ALA A 345 -23.14 12.13 11.19
C ALA A 345 -23.32 13.49 11.87
N GLY A 346 -23.33 14.58 11.08
CA GLY A 346 -23.37 15.96 11.56
C GLY A 346 -22.00 16.51 12.01
N SER A 347 -20.99 15.67 12.19
CA SER A 347 -19.60 16.08 12.46
C SER A 347 -18.61 14.97 12.12
N SER A 348 -17.34 15.35 11.92
CA SER A 348 -16.25 14.37 11.74
C SER A 348 -16.00 13.54 13.01
N GLU A 349 -16.15 14.13 14.18
CA GLU A 349 -16.00 13.44 15.46
C GLU A 349 -17.05 12.32 15.62
N SER A 350 -18.32 12.63 15.35
CA SER A 350 -19.40 11.63 15.37
C SER A 350 -19.19 10.52 14.35
N ALA A 351 -18.69 10.87 13.14
CA ALA A 351 -18.37 9.88 12.11
C ALA A 351 -17.25 8.93 12.54
N LEU A 352 -16.21 9.46 13.19
CA LEU A 352 -15.09 8.66 13.69
C LEU A 352 -15.42 7.84 14.94
N ALA A 353 -16.40 8.24 15.74
CA ALA A 353 -16.83 7.49 16.93
C ALA A 353 -17.52 6.16 16.55
N GLU A 354 -18.27 6.14 15.46
CA GLU A 354 -19.01 4.95 15.00
C GLU A 354 -18.88 4.74 13.47
N PRO A 355 -17.65 4.58 12.94
CA PRO A 355 -17.39 4.64 11.49
C PRO A 355 -18.11 3.52 10.73
N ALA A 356 -18.20 2.31 11.27
CA ALA A 356 -18.91 1.19 10.63
C ALA A 356 -20.42 1.44 10.52
N MET A 357 -21.02 2.07 11.54
CA MET A 357 -22.44 2.45 11.52
C MET A 357 -22.69 3.48 10.41
N TRP A 358 -21.85 4.51 10.30
CA TRP A 358 -22.02 5.54 9.27
C TRP A 358 -21.70 5.04 7.86
N CYS A 359 -20.77 4.09 7.68
CA CYS A 359 -20.61 3.39 6.42
C CYS A 359 -21.86 2.61 6.02
N ARG A 360 -22.52 1.94 6.98
CA ARG A 360 -23.82 1.26 6.70
C ARG A 360 -24.89 2.26 6.27
N VAL A 361 -25.03 3.40 6.96
CA VAL A 361 -25.97 4.46 6.56
C VAL A 361 -25.63 4.97 5.16
N ALA A 362 -24.34 5.20 4.85
CA ALA A 362 -23.89 5.65 3.53
C ALA A 362 -24.24 4.65 2.43
N GLY A 363 -24.10 3.34 2.68
CA GLY A 363 -24.51 2.28 1.75
C GLY A 363 -26.01 2.33 1.42
N ALA A 364 -26.86 2.50 2.45
CA ALA A 364 -28.31 2.66 2.26
C ALA A 364 -28.65 3.95 1.47
N VAL A 365 -28.01 5.06 1.77
CA VAL A 365 -28.18 6.34 1.03
C VAL A 365 -27.76 6.20 -0.42
N ALA A 366 -26.63 5.50 -0.70
CA ALA A 366 -26.16 5.24 -2.05
C ALA A 366 -27.21 4.47 -2.87
N ALA A 367 -27.72 3.38 -2.31
CA ALA A 367 -28.77 2.56 -2.93
C ALA A 367 -30.04 3.36 -3.23
N ALA A 368 -30.49 4.18 -2.27
CA ALA A 368 -31.70 5.01 -2.43
C ALA A 368 -31.56 6.07 -3.53
N ARG A 369 -30.38 6.78 -3.59
CA ARG A 369 -30.11 7.80 -4.62
C ARG A 369 -30.13 7.22 -6.04
N LEU A 370 -29.62 6.00 -6.21
CA LEU A 370 -29.61 5.34 -7.51
C LEU A 370 -31.02 4.87 -7.95
N THR A 371 -31.88 4.55 -7.00
CA THR A 371 -33.30 4.21 -7.30
C THR A 371 -34.07 5.45 -7.76
N SER A 372 -33.76 6.63 -7.25
CA SER A 372 -34.46 7.89 -7.60
C SER A 372 -34.04 8.47 -8.96
N THR A 373 -32.96 7.94 -9.57
CA THR A 373 -32.39 8.45 -10.83
C THR A 373 -32.77 7.56 -12.04
N LEU A 374 -33.51 6.47 -11.80
CA LEU A 374 -34.14 5.58 -12.77
C LEU A 374 -35.62 5.97 -12.98
#